data_77b63ea1b8a80cd9f1fe6521ee2f7f0d
#
_entry.id   77b63ea1b8a80cd9f1fe6521ee2f7f0d
#
_cell.length_a   1.000
_cell.length_b   1.000
_cell.length_c   1.000
_cell.angle_alpha   90.00
_cell.angle_beta   90.00
_cell.angle_gamma   90.00
#
_symmetry.space_group_name_H-M   'P 1'
#
loop_
_entity.id
_entity.type
_entity.pdbx_description
1 polymer ?
#
loop_
_entity_poly.entity_id
_entity_poly.type
_entity_poly.pdbx_seq_one_letter_code
_entity_poly.pdbx_strand_id
1 'polypeptide(L)'
;LFTKDMEYQIKYTKERLKADYVIVAMSGDYVQRGTPALISKHARAEMALRCGADLVLEMPVSVSTASAEAFAMGGVSLLDGLGVVDMLCFGSESGEISALKELAEILVEEPEEYKKLLKSFLSEGLTFPAARSQALTEYFKNPRNFNGDDFDGVLTPLLNEVTQILNTPNNILGIEYCKALLRLNSRICPVTIR
;
A
#
# COMPACT_ATOMS: atom_id res chain seq x y z
N LEU A 1 2.86 -4.83 18.69
CA LEU A 1 3.76 -3.82 19.22
C LEU A 1 3.33 -2.48 18.66
N PHE A 2 2.78 -1.62 19.52
CA PHE A 2 2.69 -0.20 19.25
C PHE A 2 4.11 0.30 19.34
N THR A 3 4.73 0.37 18.21
CA THR A 3 6.16 0.57 18.11
C THR A 3 6.44 2.06 17.96
N LYS A 4 7.67 2.42 18.21
CA LYS A 4 8.25 3.72 17.87
C LYS A 4 7.85 4.17 16.45
N ASP A 5 7.56 3.22 15.57
CA ASP A 5 7.18 3.48 14.18
C ASP A 5 5.84 4.22 14.04
N MET A 6 4.80 3.85 14.81
CA MET A 6 3.53 4.57 14.77
C MET A 6 3.63 5.96 15.40
N GLU A 7 4.34 6.09 16.53
CA GLU A 7 4.61 7.39 17.11
C GLU A 7 5.37 8.28 16.12
N TYR A 8 6.39 7.72 15.46
CA TYR A 8 7.14 8.42 14.43
C TYR A 8 6.24 8.84 13.27
N GLN A 9 5.39 7.93 12.77
CA GLN A 9 4.48 8.21 11.66
C GLN A 9 3.48 9.34 12.00
N ILE A 10 2.89 9.32 13.19
CA ILE A 10 1.97 10.38 13.65
C ILE A 10 2.71 11.72 13.76
N LYS A 11 3.89 11.74 14.38
CA LYS A 11 4.72 12.96 14.47
C LYS A 11 5.14 13.47 13.11
N TYR A 12 5.59 12.59 12.21
CA TYR A 12 5.95 12.96 10.85
C TYR A 12 4.78 13.61 10.11
N THR A 13 3.59 13.02 10.21
CA THR A 13 2.37 13.53 9.57
C THR A 13 2.04 14.94 10.08
N LYS A 14 2.11 15.19 11.39
CA LYS A 14 1.86 16.52 11.96
C LYS A 14 2.98 17.52 11.68
N GLU A 15 4.22 17.13 11.87
CA GLU A 15 5.36 18.06 11.85
C GLU A 15 5.91 18.32 10.45
N ARG A 16 5.98 17.28 9.61
CA ARG A 16 6.56 17.37 8.28
C ARG A 16 5.52 17.57 7.19
N LEU A 17 4.42 16.82 7.24
CA LEU A 17 3.33 16.97 6.28
C LEU A 17 2.36 18.11 6.65
N LYS A 18 2.51 18.70 7.86
CA LYS A 18 1.71 19.83 8.33
C LYS A 18 0.20 19.52 8.39
N ALA A 19 -0.15 18.28 8.70
CA ALA A 19 -1.54 17.91 8.90
C ALA A 19 -2.09 18.56 10.18
N ASP A 20 -3.26 19.20 10.09
CA ASP A 20 -3.95 19.79 11.23
C ASP A 20 -4.50 18.71 12.17
N TYR A 21 -4.99 17.63 11.60
CA TYR A 21 -5.55 16.47 12.31
C TYR A 21 -5.01 15.16 11.76
N VAL A 22 -4.89 14.16 12.64
CA VAL A 22 -4.46 12.80 12.28
C VAL A 22 -5.54 11.81 12.68
N ILE A 23 -6.08 11.10 11.69
CA ILE A 23 -7.04 10.01 11.86
C ILE A 23 -6.30 8.70 11.67
N VAL A 24 -6.43 7.77 12.60
CA VAL A 24 -5.84 6.43 12.53
C VAL A 24 -6.94 5.41 12.24
N ALA A 25 -6.86 4.72 11.10
CA ALA A 25 -7.65 3.54 10.81
C ALA A 25 -6.93 2.32 11.41
N MET A 26 -7.55 1.62 12.35
CA MET A 26 -6.91 0.59 13.15
C MET A 26 -7.73 -0.71 13.14
N SER A 27 -7.06 -1.84 12.98
CA SER A 27 -7.67 -3.16 13.20
C SER A 27 -8.21 -3.29 14.64
N GLY A 28 -9.35 -3.95 14.79
CA GLY A 28 -9.94 -4.26 16.09
C GLY A 28 -9.19 -5.34 16.86
N ASP A 29 -9.89 -6.29 17.47
CA ASP A 29 -9.26 -7.34 18.28
C ASP A 29 -8.55 -8.41 17.43
N TYR A 30 -8.79 -8.44 16.13
CA TYR A 30 -8.10 -9.29 15.17
C TYR A 30 -7.37 -8.42 14.14
N VAL A 31 -6.10 -8.74 13.91
CA VAL A 31 -5.26 -8.04 12.96
C VAL A 31 -5.14 -8.81 11.64
N GLN A 32 -4.41 -8.29 10.69
CA GLN A 32 -4.19 -8.90 9.39
C GLN A 32 -3.77 -10.37 9.53
N ARG A 33 -4.29 -11.23 8.65
CA ARG A 33 -4.14 -12.71 8.69
C ARG A 33 -4.91 -13.42 9.81
N GLY A 34 -5.86 -12.73 10.46
CA GLY A 34 -6.72 -13.33 11.47
C GLY A 34 -6.05 -13.61 12.83
N THR A 35 -4.87 -13.05 13.07
CA THR A 35 -4.18 -13.21 14.35
C THR A 35 -4.83 -12.33 15.41
N PRO A 36 -5.11 -12.85 16.62
CA PRO A 36 -5.56 -12.01 17.73
C PRO A 36 -4.51 -10.94 18.09
N ALA A 37 -4.97 -9.73 18.38
CA ALA A 37 -4.09 -8.67 18.85
C ALA A 37 -3.58 -8.97 20.28
N LEU A 38 -2.30 -8.72 20.53
CA LEU A 38 -1.69 -8.93 21.85
C LEU A 38 -2.23 -7.99 22.93
N ILE A 39 -2.74 -6.84 22.54
CA ILE A 39 -3.25 -5.77 23.41
C ILE A 39 -4.65 -5.42 22.93
N SER A 40 -5.58 -5.17 23.85
CA SER A 40 -6.96 -4.82 23.51
C SER A 40 -7.03 -3.60 22.59
N LYS A 41 -8.04 -3.53 21.74
CA LYS A 41 -8.26 -2.42 20.82
C LYS A 41 -8.38 -1.08 21.57
N HIS A 42 -9.01 -1.05 22.73
CA HIS A 42 -9.16 0.17 23.52
C HIS A 42 -7.82 0.71 24.03
N ALA A 43 -6.95 -0.18 24.55
CA ALA A 43 -5.61 0.24 24.97
C ALA A 43 -4.77 0.71 23.79
N ARG A 44 -4.87 0.06 22.63
CA ARG A 44 -4.17 0.51 21.41
C ARG A 44 -4.68 1.85 20.89
N ALA A 45 -5.99 2.07 20.94
CA ALA A 45 -6.58 3.36 20.58
C ALA A 45 -6.11 4.48 21.52
N GLU A 46 -6.10 4.21 22.84
CA GLU A 46 -5.57 5.16 23.83
C GLU A 46 -4.09 5.49 23.58
N MET A 47 -3.27 4.48 23.25
CA MET A 47 -1.87 4.69 22.89
C MET A 47 -1.72 5.58 21.63
N ALA A 48 -2.53 5.36 20.59
CA ALA A 48 -2.52 6.19 19.40
C ALA A 48 -2.89 7.65 19.71
N LEU A 49 -3.93 7.87 20.50
CA LEU A 49 -4.34 9.21 20.92
C LEU A 49 -3.25 9.89 21.75
N ARG A 50 -2.60 9.18 22.68
CA ARG A 50 -1.46 9.70 23.44
C ARG A 50 -0.25 10.03 22.59
N CYS A 51 -0.05 9.34 21.46
CA CYS A 51 1.00 9.65 20.49
C CYS A 51 0.65 10.85 19.59
N GLY A 52 -0.55 11.41 19.72
CA GLY A 52 -0.97 12.62 19.01
C GLY A 52 -1.99 12.40 17.89
N ALA A 53 -2.58 11.21 17.74
CA ALA A 53 -3.74 11.04 16.88
C ALA A 53 -4.93 11.80 17.48
N ASP A 54 -5.79 12.36 16.62
CA ASP A 54 -6.97 13.12 17.03
C ASP A 54 -8.24 12.26 17.00
N LEU A 55 -8.24 11.21 16.17
CA LEU A 55 -9.32 10.25 16.05
C LEU A 55 -8.76 8.86 15.73
N VAL A 56 -9.36 7.84 16.33
CA VAL A 56 -9.08 6.42 16.00
C VAL A 56 -10.36 5.77 15.55
N LEU A 57 -10.35 5.18 14.36
CA LEU A 57 -11.47 4.43 13.78
C LEU A 57 -11.12 2.95 13.74
N GLU A 58 -12.06 2.11 14.19
CA GLU A 58 -11.94 0.66 14.06
C GLU A 58 -12.35 0.20 12.67
N MET A 59 -11.48 -0.54 12.00
CA MET A 59 -11.84 -1.22 10.75
C MET A 59 -12.69 -2.46 11.06
N PRO A 60 -13.72 -2.74 10.24
CA PRO A 60 -14.50 -3.97 10.38
C PRO A 60 -13.61 -5.21 10.39
N VAL A 61 -13.94 -6.21 11.23
CA VAL A 61 -13.14 -7.44 11.36
C VAL A 61 -13.00 -8.19 10.03
N SER A 62 -14.04 -8.19 9.21
CA SER A 62 -14.03 -8.79 7.87
C SER A 62 -12.99 -8.16 6.92
N VAL A 63 -12.67 -6.90 7.14
CA VAL A 63 -11.62 -6.16 6.42
C VAL A 63 -10.26 -6.40 7.07
N SER A 64 -10.19 -6.25 8.39
CA SER A 64 -8.92 -6.37 9.15
C SER A 64 -8.23 -7.71 8.98
N THR A 65 -8.99 -8.80 8.80
CA THR A 65 -8.47 -10.16 8.70
C THR A 65 -8.29 -10.64 7.26
N ALA A 66 -8.65 -9.83 6.29
CA ALA A 66 -8.65 -10.17 4.87
C ALA A 66 -7.25 -10.13 4.23
N SER A 67 -7.20 -10.38 2.92
CA SER A 67 -5.99 -10.21 2.11
C SER A 67 -5.51 -8.75 2.10
N ALA A 68 -4.25 -8.52 1.70
CA ALA A 68 -3.71 -7.16 1.60
C ALA A 68 -4.58 -6.24 0.72
N GLU A 69 -5.10 -6.75 -0.39
CA GLU A 69 -5.99 -6.01 -1.29
C GLU A 69 -7.31 -5.62 -0.60
N ALA A 70 -7.98 -6.57 0.04
CA ALA A 70 -9.25 -6.28 0.72
C ALA A 70 -9.04 -5.41 1.96
N PHE A 71 -7.93 -5.60 2.69
CA PHE A 71 -7.53 -4.75 3.80
C PHE A 71 -7.31 -3.29 3.35
N ALA A 72 -6.55 -3.09 2.27
CA ALA A 72 -6.29 -1.77 1.72
C ALA A 72 -7.57 -1.11 1.21
N MET A 73 -8.39 -1.86 0.44
CA MET A 73 -9.67 -1.36 -0.07
C MET A 73 -10.59 -0.91 1.06
N GLY A 74 -10.74 -1.71 2.11
CA GLY A 74 -11.61 -1.35 3.22
C GLY A 74 -11.08 -0.19 4.06
N GLY A 75 -9.77 -0.15 4.31
CA GLY A 75 -9.13 0.96 5.04
C GLY A 75 -9.26 2.28 4.29
N VAL A 76 -8.98 2.26 2.98
CA VAL A 76 -9.13 3.46 2.12
C VAL A 76 -10.59 3.86 2.00
N SER A 77 -11.52 2.91 1.79
CA SER A 77 -12.96 3.22 1.74
C SER A 77 -13.47 3.86 3.02
N LEU A 78 -12.98 3.41 4.19
CA LEU A 78 -13.33 3.99 5.48
C LEU A 78 -12.90 5.45 5.57
N LEU A 79 -11.67 5.76 5.16
CA LEU A 79 -11.12 7.11 5.21
C LEU A 79 -11.74 8.02 4.13
N ASP A 80 -11.91 7.52 2.91
CA ASP A 80 -12.53 8.25 1.81
C ASP A 80 -13.99 8.60 2.10
N GLY A 81 -14.72 7.67 2.74
CA GLY A 81 -16.11 7.86 3.15
C GLY A 81 -16.32 8.97 4.18
N LEU A 82 -15.27 9.40 4.88
CA LEU A 82 -15.36 10.58 5.77
C LEU A 82 -15.47 11.90 4.99
N GLY A 83 -14.96 11.97 3.76
CA GLY A 83 -14.99 13.13 2.89
C GLY A 83 -14.12 14.31 3.35
N VAL A 84 -13.29 14.13 4.38
CA VAL A 84 -12.45 15.17 4.99
C VAL A 84 -10.98 14.81 5.08
N VAL A 85 -10.59 13.69 4.50
CA VAL A 85 -9.20 13.20 4.52
C VAL A 85 -8.49 13.67 3.26
N ASP A 86 -7.39 14.39 3.39
CA ASP A 86 -6.59 14.88 2.28
C ASP A 86 -5.43 13.95 1.91
N MET A 87 -4.85 13.26 2.92
CA MET A 87 -3.66 12.44 2.75
C MET A 87 -3.79 11.09 3.43
N LEU A 88 -3.28 10.04 2.80
CA LEU A 88 -3.08 8.70 3.38
C LEU A 88 -1.59 8.48 3.59
N CYS A 89 -1.13 8.53 4.85
CA CYS A 89 0.26 8.28 5.21
C CYS A 89 0.45 6.83 5.67
N PHE A 90 1.41 6.13 5.09
CA PHE A 90 1.75 4.74 5.44
C PHE A 90 3.26 4.50 5.37
N GLY A 91 3.73 3.47 6.07
CA GLY A 91 5.13 3.05 6.00
C GLY A 91 5.39 2.13 4.81
N SER A 92 6.55 2.25 4.18
CA SER A 92 7.05 1.32 3.18
C SER A 92 8.55 1.12 3.30
N GLU A 93 9.06 -0.01 2.84
CA GLU A 93 10.50 -0.28 2.88
C GLU A 93 11.28 0.57 1.85
N SER A 94 10.65 0.89 0.72
CA SER A 94 11.27 1.74 -0.31
C SER A 94 11.28 3.22 0.07
N GLY A 95 10.20 3.72 0.65
CA GLY A 95 9.99 5.16 0.85
C GLY A 95 9.69 5.95 -0.43
N GLU A 96 9.53 5.27 -1.58
CA GLU A 96 9.35 5.89 -2.90
C GLU A 96 7.89 5.75 -3.39
N ILE A 97 7.11 6.81 -3.18
CA ILE A 97 5.67 6.78 -3.54
C ILE A 97 5.43 6.72 -5.06
N SER A 98 6.31 7.30 -5.86
CA SER A 98 6.21 7.28 -7.32
C SER A 98 6.19 5.85 -7.87
N ALA A 99 7.15 5.02 -7.44
CA ALA A 99 7.24 3.63 -7.85
C ALA A 99 6.02 2.80 -7.41
N LEU A 100 5.51 3.03 -6.20
CA LEU A 100 4.31 2.34 -5.71
C LEU A 100 3.05 2.72 -6.51
N LYS A 101 2.92 3.99 -6.92
CA LYS A 101 1.81 4.47 -7.75
C LYS A 101 1.87 3.90 -9.16
N GLU A 102 3.05 3.91 -9.79
CA GLU A 102 3.24 3.36 -11.15
C GLU A 102 2.88 1.87 -11.19
N LEU A 103 3.34 1.09 -10.22
CA LEU A 103 2.97 -0.32 -10.08
C LEU A 103 1.46 -0.50 -9.86
N ALA A 104 0.84 0.37 -9.08
CA ALA A 104 -0.60 0.34 -8.84
C ALA A 104 -1.41 0.64 -10.11
N GLU A 105 -0.98 1.61 -10.93
CA GLU A 105 -1.60 1.96 -12.20
C GLU A 105 -1.59 0.76 -13.16
N ILE A 106 -0.44 0.13 -13.37
CA ILE A 106 -0.33 -1.07 -14.22
C ILE A 106 -1.25 -2.20 -13.71
N LEU A 107 -1.33 -2.39 -12.39
CA LEU A 107 -2.17 -3.42 -11.79
C LEU A 107 -3.66 -3.11 -11.82
N VAL A 108 -4.06 -1.85 -11.99
CA VAL A 108 -5.46 -1.43 -12.16
C VAL A 108 -5.87 -1.47 -13.63
N GLU A 109 -5.00 -0.99 -14.52
CA GLU A 109 -5.26 -0.94 -15.97
C GLU A 109 -5.14 -2.30 -16.63
N GLU A 110 -4.26 -3.15 -16.09
CA GLU A 110 -3.97 -4.49 -16.62
C GLU A 110 -3.73 -4.49 -18.14
N PRO A 111 -2.65 -3.84 -18.64
CA PRO A 111 -2.35 -3.83 -20.07
C PRO A 111 -2.30 -5.22 -20.68
N GLU A 112 -2.62 -5.36 -21.95
CA GLU A 112 -2.71 -6.67 -22.64
C GLU A 112 -1.41 -7.48 -22.58
N GLU A 113 -0.26 -6.82 -22.64
CA GLU A 113 1.06 -7.45 -22.50
C GLU A 113 1.25 -8.03 -21.10
N TYR A 114 0.87 -7.27 -20.07
CA TYR A 114 0.89 -7.74 -18.69
C TYR A 114 -0.04 -8.95 -18.48
N LYS A 115 -1.28 -8.88 -19.00
CA LYS A 115 -2.24 -10.00 -18.93
C LYS A 115 -1.73 -11.28 -19.59
N LYS A 116 -1.05 -11.17 -20.74
CA LYS A 116 -0.44 -12.31 -21.42
C LYS A 116 0.66 -12.95 -20.57
N LEU A 117 1.54 -12.13 -20.02
CA LEU A 117 2.61 -12.60 -19.12
C LEU A 117 2.04 -13.28 -17.87
N LEU A 118 1.06 -12.66 -17.22
CA LEU A 118 0.41 -13.24 -16.04
C LEU A 118 -0.24 -14.60 -16.34
N LYS A 119 -0.96 -14.72 -17.47
CA LYS A 119 -1.56 -16.00 -17.89
C LYS A 119 -0.51 -17.07 -18.19
N SER A 120 0.61 -16.70 -18.81
CA SER A 120 1.71 -17.63 -19.09
C SER A 120 2.26 -18.22 -17.78
N PHE A 121 2.62 -17.36 -16.83
CA PHE A 121 3.17 -17.81 -15.54
C PHE A 121 2.17 -18.63 -14.71
N LEU A 122 0.89 -18.28 -14.76
CA LEU A 122 -0.14 -19.10 -14.12
C LEU A 122 -0.30 -20.47 -14.77
N SER A 123 -0.18 -20.57 -16.12
CA SER A 123 -0.24 -21.84 -16.82
C SER A 123 0.98 -22.74 -16.58
N GLU A 124 2.12 -22.16 -16.18
CA GLU A 124 3.32 -22.85 -15.73
C GLU A 124 3.21 -23.39 -14.29
N GLY A 125 2.08 -23.10 -13.60
CA GLY A 125 1.80 -23.61 -12.26
C GLY A 125 2.29 -22.72 -11.13
N LEU A 126 2.68 -21.46 -11.39
CA LEU A 126 3.05 -20.53 -10.34
C LEU A 126 1.82 -20.12 -9.53
N THR A 127 2.04 -19.85 -8.23
CA THR A 127 1.00 -19.22 -7.41
C THR A 127 0.70 -17.81 -7.91
N PHE A 128 -0.52 -17.32 -7.71
CA PHE A 128 -0.91 -15.97 -8.17
C PHE A 128 0.06 -14.86 -7.72
N PRO A 129 0.53 -14.79 -6.45
CA PRO A 129 1.50 -13.78 -6.04
C PRO A 129 2.83 -13.88 -6.81
N ALA A 130 3.34 -15.10 -7.03
CA ALA A 130 4.57 -15.32 -7.76
C ALA A 130 4.43 -14.97 -9.25
N ALA A 131 3.33 -15.42 -9.89
CA ALA A 131 3.02 -15.11 -11.28
C ALA A 131 2.87 -13.59 -11.49
N ARG A 132 2.18 -12.89 -10.58
CA ARG A 132 2.01 -11.44 -10.61
C ARG A 132 3.37 -10.72 -10.52
N SER A 133 4.22 -11.13 -9.59
CA SER A 133 5.56 -10.53 -9.41
C SER A 133 6.42 -10.74 -10.66
N GLN A 134 6.45 -11.94 -11.22
CA GLN A 134 7.23 -12.24 -12.43
C GLN A 134 6.67 -11.51 -13.65
N ALA A 135 5.34 -11.46 -13.81
CA ALA A 135 4.71 -10.75 -14.91
C ALA A 135 5.03 -9.25 -14.90
N LEU A 136 5.00 -8.60 -13.73
CA LEU A 136 5.42 -7.21 -13.60
C LEU A 136 6.90 -7.04 -13.94
N THR A 137 7.76 -7.90 -13.41
CA THR A 137 9.21 -7.83 -13.69
C THR A 137 9.48 -7.95 -15.19
N GLU A 138 8.85 -8.91 -15.88
CA GLU A 138 9.01 -9.07 -17.34
C GLU A 138 8.35 -7.95 -18.13
N TYR A 139 7.22 -7.41 -17.67
CA TYR A 139 6.57 -6.26 -18.28
C TYR A 139 7.49 -5.03 -18.28
N PHE A 140 8.16 -4.77 -17.14
CA PHE A 140 9.12 -3.67 -17.02
C PHE A 140 10.42 -3.88 -17.80
N LYS A 141 10.80 -5.11 -18.15
CA LYS A 141 11.97 -5.36 -19.00
C LYS A 141 11.76 -5.01 -20.46
N ASN A 142 10.52 -4.86 -20.91
CA ASN A 142 10.23 -4.58 -22.31
C ASN A 142 10.13 -3.06 -22.57
N PRO A 143 11.11 -2.47 -23.28
CA PRO A 143 11.13 -1.03 -23.60
C PRO A 143 9.88 -0.52 -24.30
N ARG A 144 9.23 -1.37 -25.08
CA ARG A 144 8.03 -1.02 -25.85
C ARG A 144 6.81 -0.70 -25.00
N ASN A 145 6.82 -1.07 -23.73
CA ASN A 145 5.73 -0.82 -22.80
C ASN A 145 5.78 0.62 -22.23
N PHE A 146 6.84 1.35 -22.53
CA PHE A 146 7.06 2.71 -22.02
C PHE A 146 7.38 3.66 -23.18
N ASN A 147 6.74 4.81 -23.19
CA ASN A 147 6.94 5.85 -24.20
C ASN A 147 8.18 6.70 -23.82
N GLY A 148 9.39 6.29 -24.20
CA GLY A 148 10.58 7.10 -23.93
C GLY A 148 11.85 6.60 -24.61
N ASP A 149 12.57 7.52 -25.25
CA ASP A 149 13.84 7.27 -25.96
C ASP A 149 15.06 7.07 -25.05
N ASP A 150 14.92 7.22 -23.72
CA ASP A 150 16.03 7.20 -22.73
C ASP A 150 16.10 5.88 -21.92
N PHE A 151 15.89 4.75 -22.57
CA PHE A 151 15.59 3.49 -21.88
C PHE A 151 16.79 2.72 -21.31
N ASP A 152 17.97 2.79 -21.93
CA ASP A 152 19.11 1.89 -21.61
C ASP A 152 19.80 2.18 -20.26
N GLY A 153 19.74 3.41 -19.76
CA GLY A 153 20.39 3.79 -18.49
C GLY A 153 19.51 3.69 -17.25
N VAL A 154 18.19 3.70 -17.44
CA VAL A 154 17.19 3.76 -16.34
C VAL A 154 16.64 2.39 -15.97
N LEU A 155 16.67 1.43 -16.89
CA LEU A 155 16.05 0.09 -16.76
C LEU A 155 16.63 -0.77 -15.65
N THR A 156 17.94 -0.85 -15.53
CA THR A 156 18.57 -1.78 -14.56
C THR A 156 18.32 -1.35 -13.10
N PRO A 157 18.45 -0.07 -12.74
CA PRO A 157 18.05 0.41 -11.42
C PRO A 157 16.56 0.20 -11.15
N LEU A 158 15.69 0.53 -12.10
CA LEU A 158 14.23 0.39 -11.97
C LEU A 158 13.80 -1.08 -11.78
N LEU A 159 14.38 -2.02 -12.52
CA LEU A 159 14.10 -3.45 -12.38
C LEU A 159 14.50 -4.00 -11.02
N ASN A 160 15.66 -3.59 -10.50
CA ASN A 160 16.10 -3.98 -9.18
C ASN A 160 15.16 -3.41 -8.11
N GLU A 161 14.74 -2.16 -8.28
CA GLU A 161 13.80 -1.49 -7.40
C GLU A 161 12.42 -2.16 -7.43
N VAL A 162 11.85 -2.43 -8.61
CA VAL A 162 10.58 -3.16 -8.78
C VAL A 162 10.65 -4.53 -8.11
N THR A 163 11.73 -5.28 -8.32
CA THR A 163 11.90 -6.60 -7.71
C THR A 163 11.97 -6.52 -6.17
N GLN A 164 12.65 -5.52 -5.63
CA GLN A 164 12.71 -5.29 -4.19
C GLN A 164 11.34 -4.88 -3.63
N ILE A 165 10.65 -3.98 -4.31
CA ILE A 165 9.31 -3.52 -3.91
C ILE A 165 8.33 -4.68 -3.82
N LEU A 166 8.32 -5.56 -4.82
CA LEU A 166 7.40 -6.69 -4.91
C LEU A 166 7.69 -7.84 -3.91
N ASN A 167 8.85 -7.82 -3.26
CA ASN A 167 9.25 -8.84 -2.29
C ASN A 167 9.13 -8.41 -0.82
N THR A 168 8.68 -7.18 -0.55
CA THR A 168 8.59 -6.63 0.79
C THR A 168 7.14 -6.34 1.20
N PRO A 169 6.72 -6.75 2.42
CA PRO A 169 5.30 -6.76 2.79
C PRO A 169 4.66 -5.37 2.87
N ASN A 170 5.37 -4.34 3.37
CA ASN A 170 4.79 -3.01 3.46
C ASN A 170 4.75 -2.30 2.10
N ASN A 171 5.69 -2.56 1.20
CA ASN A 171 5.60 -2.08 -0.17
C ASN A 171 4.40 -2.71 -0.91
N ILE A 172 4.19 -4.03 -0.76
CA ILE A 172 3.02 -4.70 -1.31
C ILE A 172 1.73 -4.04 -0.80
N LEU A 173 1.64 -3.79 0.50
CA LEU A 173 0.48 -3.12 1.08
C LEU A 173 0.36 -1.68 0.58
N GLY A 174 1.46 -0.96 0.40
CA GLY A 174 1.51 0.38 -0.19
C GLY A 174 0.94 0.42 -1.61
N ILE A 175 1.32 -0.56 -2.44
CA ILE A 175 0.74 -0.72 -3.78
C ILE A 175 -0.79 -0.94 -3.69
N GLU A 176 -1.24 -1.80 -2.78
CA GLU A 176 -2.68 -2.06 -2.62
C GLU A 176 -3.44 -0.82 -2.12
N TYR A 177 -2.84 0.05 -1.29
CA TYR A 177 -3.43 1.35 -0.94
C TYR A 177 -3.54 2.27 -2.16
N CYS A 178 -2.50 2.38 -2.98
CA CYS A 178 -2.55 3.16 -4.21
C CYS A 178 -3.60 2.62 -5.20
N LYS A 179 -3.70 1.29 -5.37
CA LYS A 179 -4.76 0.64 -6.17
C LYS A 179 -6.16 0.98 -5.65
N ALA A 180 -6.35 0.93 -4.34
CA ALA A 180 -7.64 1.25 -3.73
C ALA A 180 -8.04 2.70 -4.00
N LEU A 181 -7.11 3.65 -3.87
CA LEU A 181 -7.33 5.06 -4.19
C LEU A 181 -7.72 5.26 -5.65
N LEU A 182 -7.02 4.60 -6.58
CA LEU A 182 -7.33 4.65 -8.02
C LEU A 182 -8.73 4.08 -8.31
N ARG A 183 -9.05 2.90 -7.80
CA ARG A 183 -10.35 2.24 -8.03
C ARG A 183 -11.54 3.02 -7.47
N LEU A 184 -11.35 3.72 -6.35
CA LEU A 184 -12.36 4.58 -5.74
C LEU A 184 -12.43 5.97 -6.38
N ASN A 185 -11.51 6.28 -7.30
CA ASN A 185 -11.33 7.64 -7.82
C ASN A 185 -11.23 8.66 -6.67
N SER A 186 -10.51 8.29 -5.62
CA SER A 186 -10.37 9.08 -4.39
C SER A 186 -9.49 10.32 -4.62
N ARG A 187 -9.81 11.39 -3.91
CA ARG A 187 -9.00 12.61 -3.88
C ARG A 187 -7.87 12.56 -2.86
N ILE A 188 -7.82 11.53 -2.05
CA ILE A 188 -6.80 11.36 -1.01
C ILE A 188 -5.43 11.15 -1.66
N CYS A 189 -4.46 11.95 -1.26
CA CYS A 189 -3.09 11.86 -1.76
C CYS A 189 -2.29 10.81 -0.95
N PRO A 190 -1.75 9.77 -1.57
CA PRO A 190 -0.90 8.81 -0.86
C PRO A 190 0.48 9.39 -0.58
N VAL A 191 0.97 9.19 0.63
CA VAL A 191 2.31 9.56 1.09
C VAL A 191 2.93 8.39 1.82
N THR A 192 4.18 8.08 1.53
CA THR A 192 4.90 7.01 2.24
C THR A 192 6.10 7.53 2.99
N ILE A 193 6.43 6.85 4.07
CA ILE A 193 7.62 7.08 4.89
C ILE A 193 8.42 5.78 5.01
N ARG A 194 9.73 5.92 5.13
CA ARG A 194 10.66 4.79 5.32
C ARG A 194 10.99 4.58 6.80
#